data_fd3466d61b90ca716f0c29a922880132
#
_entry.id   fd3466d61b90ca716f0c29a922880132
#
_cell.length_a   1.000
_cell.length_b   1.000
_cell.length_c   1.000
_cell.angle_alpha   90.00
_cell.angle_beta   90.00
_cell.angle_gamma   90.00
#
_symmetry.space_group_name_H-M   'P 1'
#
loop_
_entity.id
_entity.type
_entity.pdbx_description
1 polymer ?
#
loop_
_entity_poly.entity_id
_entity_poly.type
_entity_poly.pdbx_seq_one_letter_code
_entity_poly.pdbx_strand_id
1 'polypeptide(L)'
;MAEMFDNTIKKDRVLLAAVDTGSYDVELSLDELEELTETAGGEVIARVTQKRPSFDSGTCIGSGRLEEMAEICRNENIDRIVFDCELTATQIRNIEDVCGVFTIDRTMLILDIFAQRATTREGRLQVEIAQNKYRLPRLAGMGTNMSRLGGGIGTRGPGESKLETDKRHIRTR
;
A
#
# COMPACT_ATOMS: atom_id res chain seq x y z
N MET A 1 -19.91 18.30 31.38
CA MET A 1 -18.58 18.24 30.77
C MET A 1 -18.74 17.72 29.35
N ALA A 2 -18.54 18.58 28.38
CA ALA A 2 -18.50 18.15 27.01
C ALA A 2 -17.15 17.41 26.80
N GLU A 3 -17.20 16.11 26.59
CA GLU A 3 -16.05 15.40 26.05
C GLU A 3 -15.76 16.02 24.68
N MET A 4 -14.69 16.80 24.62
CA MET A 4 -14.12 17.20 23.34
C MET A 4 -13.65 15.90 22.67
N PHE A 5 -14.46 15.41 21.76
CA PHE A 5 -13.99 14.40 20.80
C PHE A 5 -12.86 15.05 20.02
N ASP A 6 -11.63 14.64 20.37
CA ASP A 6 -10.45 15.01 19.60
C ASP A 6 -10.57 14.32 18.23
N ASN A 7 -11.11 15.07 17.28
CA ASN A 7 -11.36 14.62 15.93
C ASN A 7 -10.07 14.67 15.08
N THR A 8 -8.92 14.48 15.73
CA THR A 8 -7.65 14.32 15.03
C THR A 8 -7.72 13.03 14.23
N ILE A 9 -7.83 13.16 12.92
CA ILE A 9 -7.72 12.04 11.99
C ILE A 9 -6.36 11.42 12.22
N LYS A 10 -6.33 10.25 12.83
CA LYS A 10 -5.09 9.51 13.07
C LYS A 10 -4.51 9.12 11.72
N LYS A 11 -3.33 9.65 11.39
CA LYS A 11 -2.60 9.29 10.18
C LYS A 11 -2.12 7.83 10.25
N ASP A 12 -2.18 7.13 9.14
CA ASP A 12 -1.56 5.82 9.03
C ASP A 12 -0.04 5.93 9.19
N ARG A 13 0.51 5.08 10.03
CA ARG A 13 1.95 4.97 10.24
C ARG A 13 2.54 4.06 9.17
N VAL A 14 3.47 4.59 8.39
CA VAL A 14 3.94 3.96 7.16
C VAL A 14 5.43 3.62 7.24
N LEU A 15 5.77 2.42 6.80
CA LEU A 15 7.14 2.00 6.51
C LEU A 15 7.33 2.00 5.00
N LEU A 16 8.37 2.70 4.52
CA LEU A 16 8.77 2.67 3.13
C LEU A 16 9.83 1.59 2.90
N ALA A 17 9.71 0.84 1.82
CA ALA A 17 10.66 -0.19 1.45
C ALA A 17 11.09 -0.06 -0.01
N ALA A 18 12.36 -0.25 -0.27
CA ALA A 18 12.93 -0.22 -1.61
C ALA A 18 14.07 -1.22 -1.76
N VAL A 19 14.23 -1.74 -2.96
CA VAL A 19 15.36 -2.56 -3.36
C VAL A 19 16.27 -1.74 -4.27
N ASP A 20 17.51 -1.56 -3.85
CA ASP A 20 18.54 -0.89 -4.64
C ASP A 20 19.20 -1.88 -5.59
N THR A 21 18.80 -1.83 -6.85
CA THR A 21 19.39 -2.65 -7.93
C THR A 21 20.57 -1.98 -8.61
N GLY A 22 20.90 -0.76 -8.22
CA GLY A 22 21.96 0.05 -8.84
C GLY A 22 21.54 0.73 -10.15
N SER A 23 20.28 0.57 -10.57
CA SER A 23 19.77 1.13 -11.83
C SER A 23 19.20 2.55 -11.70
N TYR A 24 18.97 3.02 -10.47
CA TYR A 24 18.40 4.33 -10.16
C TYR A 24 18.87 4.83 -8.79
N ASP A 25 18.65 6.11 -8.52
CA ASP A 25 18.92 6.71 -7.21
C ASP A 25 17.79 6.35 -6.22
N VAL A 26 18.04 5.36 -5.38
CA VAL A 26 17.06 4.86 -4.43
C VAL A 26 16.71 5.88 -3.36
N GLU A 27 17.65 6.69 -2.91
CA GLU A 27 17.41 7.72 -1.89
C GLU A 27 16.49 8.81 -2.42
N LEU A 28 16.76 9.29 -3.62
CA LEU A 28 15.89 10.28 -4.29
C LEU A 28 14.48 9.69 -4.51
N SER A 29 14.39 8.45 -4.94
CA SER A 29 13.11 7.77 -5.15
C SER A 29 12.32 7.61 -3.85
N LEU A 30 12.99 7.31 -2.74
CA LEU A 30 12.36 7.24 -1.42
C LEU A 30 11.93 8.60 -0.90
N ASP A 31 12.67 9.67 -1.18
CA ASP A 31 12.26 11.04 -0.84
C ASP A 31 10.96 11.40 -1.56
N GLU A 32 10.85 11.10 -2.84
CA GLU A 32 9.62 11.28 -3.61
C GLU A 32 8.47 10.43 -3.06
N LEU A 33 8.75 9.17 -2.72
CA LEU A 33 7.74 8.26 -2.16
C LEU A 33 7.23 8.73 -0.80
N GLU A 34 8.09 9.32 0.02
CA GLU A 34 7.70 9.93 1.29
C GLU A 34 6.74 11.10 1.07
N GLU A 35 7.07 12.00 0.15
CA GLU A 35 6.18 13.12 -0.22
C GLU A 35 4.82 12.63 -0.73
N LEU A 36 4.81 11.60 -1.56
CA LEU A 36 3.58 10.97 -2.04
C LEU A 36 2.76 10.36 -0.89
N THR A 37 3.43 9.70 0.04
CA THR A 37 2.79 9.08 1.20
C THR A 37 2.15 10.13 2.10
N GLU A 38 2.85 11.21 2.37
CA GLU A 38 2.32 12.34 3.14
C GLU A 38 1.14 13.01 2.44
N THR A 39 1.22 13.17 1.13
CA THR A 39 0.11 13.68 0.30
C THR A 39 -1.12 12.78 0.39
N ALA A 40 -0.94 11.48 0.48
CA ALA A 40 -2.03 10.51 0.64
C ALA A 40 -2.61 10.48 2.07
N GLY A 41 -2.01 11.17 3.02
CA GLY A 41 -2.45 11.23 4.42
C GLY A 41 -1.74 10.28 5.36
N GLY A 42 -0.62 9.70 4.96
CA GLY A 42 0.23 8.86 5.79
C GLY A 42 1.34 9.66 6.51
N GLU A 43 1.95 9.03 7.49
CA GLU A 43 3.13 9.51 8.20
C GLU A 43 4.24 8.47 8.07
N VAL A 44 5.37 8.84 7.49
CA VAL A 44 6.50 7.92 7.32
C VAL A 44 7.30 7.83 8.61
N ILE A 45 7.37 6.62 9.17
CA ILE A 45 8.03 6.33 10.43
C ILE A 45 9.43 5.77 10.20
N ALA A 46 9.60 4.93 9.16
CA ALA A 46 10.87 4.28 8.87
C ALA A 46 11.02 4.00 7.38
N ARG A 47 12.26 3.86 6.94
CA ARG A 47 12.65 3.44 5.59
C ARG A 47 13.53 2.21 5.69
N VAL A 48 13.30 1.22 4.83
CA VAL A 48 14.11 0.01 4.73
C VAL A 48 14.56 -0.16 3.28
N THR A 49 15.86 -0.31 3.10
CA THR A 49 16.46 -0.57 1.79
C THR A 49 17.30 -1.84 1.81
N GLN A 50 17.44 -2.46 0.68
CA GLN A 50 18.36 -3.59 0.49
C GLN A 50 19.00 -3.51 -0.89
N LYS A 51 20.32 -3.66 -0.95
CA LYS A 51 21.04 -3.83 -2.22
C LYS A 51 20.91 -5.26 -2.71
N ARG A 52 20.38 -5.40 -3.92
CA ARG A 52 20.26 -6.71 -4.60
C ARG A 52 20.42 -6.52 -6.10
N PRO A 53 20.94 -7.51 -6.81
CA PRO A 53 21.03 -7.44 -8.28
C PRO A 53 19.66 -7.46 -8.96
N SER A 54 18.64 -8.03 -8.30
CA SER A 54 17.28 -8.13 -8.81
C SER A 54 16.27 -8.28 -7.67
N PHE A 55 15.00 -8.07 -7.97
CA PHE A 55 13.92 -8.30 -7.03
C PHE A 55 13.73 -9.80 -6.76
N ASP A 56 13.44 -10.15 -5.51
CA ASP A 56 13.02 -11.50 -5.18
C ASP A 56 11.61 -11.78 -5.75
N SER A 57 11.45 -12.93 -6.38
CA SER A 57 10.19 -13.31 -7.04
C SER A 57 9.04 -13.54 -6.06
N GLY A 58 9.34 -13.93 -4.85
CA GLY A 58 8.34 -14.25 -3.83
C GLY A 58 8.01 -13.10 -2.89
N THR A 59 8.99 -12.25 -2.57
CA THR A 59 8.88 -11.23 -1.54
C THR A 59 9.45 -9.87 -1.92
N CYS A 60 9.91 -9.69 -3.15
CA CYS A 60 10.58 -8.50 -3.64
C CYS A 60 11.92 -8.22 -2.94
N ILE A 61 11.96 -8.27 -1.63
CA ILE A 61 13.12 -8.10 -0.75
C ILE A 61 13.56 -9.45 -0.16
N GLY A 62 14.81 -9.59 0.24
CA GLY A 62 15.32 -10.84 0.82
C GLY A 62 14.62 -11.21 2.14
N SER A 63 14.55 -12.51 2.43
CA SER A 63 13.83 -13.05 3.60
C SER A 63 14.34 -12.50 4.94
N GLY A 64 15.64 -12.37 5.11
CA GLY A 64 16.23 -11.81 6.34
C GLY A 64 15.85 -10.35 6.54
N ARG A 65 15.88 -9.56 5.47
CA ARG A 65 15.47 -8.15 5.53
C ARG A 65 13.98 -7.99 5.76
N LEU A 66 13.19 -8.90 5.20
CA LEU A 66 11.74 -8.94 5.44
C LEU A 66 11.40 -9.22 6.91
N GLU A 67 12.14 -10.11 7.57
CA GLU A 67 11.99 -10.38 9.00
C GLU A 67 12.35 -9.15 9.85
N GLU A 68 13.40 -8.42 9.50
CA GLU A 68 13.74 -7.14 10.14
C GLU A 68 12.61 -6.11 9.96
N MET A 69 12.01 -6.05 8.79
CA MET A 69 10.84 -5.20 8.54
C MET A 69 9.65 -5.60 9.42
N ALA A 70 9.41 -6.89 9.59
CA ALA A 70 8.35 -7.39 10.46
C ALA A 70 8.57 -6.95 11.92
N GLU A 71 9.79 -6.95 12.42
CA GLU A 71 10.13 -6.44 13.75
C GLU A 71 9.86 -4.94 13.87
N ILE A 72 10.27 -4.15 12.88
CA ILE A 72 10.00 -2.71 12.85
C ILE A 72 8.49 -2.45 12.85
N CYS A 73 7.74 -3.21 12.08
CA CYS A 73 6.28 -3.10 12.03
C CYS A 73 5.64 -3.31 13.40
N ARG A 74 6.11 -4.28 14.16
CA ARG A 74 5.61 -4.55 15.51
C ARG A 74 6.03 -3.47 16.51
N ASN A 75 7.30 -3.11 16.50
CA ASN A 75 7.86 -2.17 17.49
C ASN A 75 7.36 -0.75 17.30
N GLU A 76 7.17 -0.34 16.07
CA GLU A 76 6.75 1.03 15.70
C GLU A 76 5.25 1.14 15.41
N ASN A 77 4.48 0.09 15.60
CA ASN A 77 3.05 0.06 15.29
C ASN A 77 2.73 0.57 13.88
N ILE A 78 3.40 0.00 12.90
CA ILE A 78 3.20 0.35 11.48
C ILE A 78 1.83 -0.13 11.02
N ASP A 79 1.09 0.72 10.36
CA ASP A 79 -0.22 0.41 9.78
C ASP A 79 -0.12 -0.08 8.33
N ARG A 80 0.88 0.41 7.58
CA ARG A 80 1.07 0.07 6.17
C ARG A 80 2.54 0.03 5.78
N ILE A 81 2.85 -0.83 4.80
CA ILE A 81 4.12 -0.82 4.09
C ILE A 81 3.86 -0.32 2.67
N VAL A 82 4.70 0.57 2.18
CA VAL A 82 4.69 1.04 0.80
C VAL A 82 6.02 0.70 0.14
N PHE A 83 5.97 -0.11 -0.90
CA PHE A 83 7.14 -0.45 -1.72
C PHE A 83 7.32 0.54 -2.86
N ASP A 84 8.55 0.89 -3.12
CA ASP A 84 8.92 1.81 -4.20
C ASP A 84 8.79 1.19 -5.61
N CYS A 85 8.69 -0.12 -5.71
CA CYS A 85 8.52 -0.87 -6.95
C CYS A 85 7.12 -1.48 -7.05
N GLU A 86 6.73 -1.89 -8.26
CA GLU A 86 5.50 -2.65 -8.46
C GLU A 86 5.62 -4.04 -7.85
N LEU A 87 4.56 -4.47 -7.19
CA LEU A 87 4.47 -5.79 -6.55
C LEU A 87 3.44 -6.67 -7.26
N THR A 88 3.76 -7.94 -7.39
CA THR A 88 2.79 -8.96 -7.81
C THR A 88 1.84 -9.32 -6.65
N ALA A 89 0.72 -9.95 -6.96
CA ALA A 89 -0.20 -10.45 -5.93
C ALA A 89 0.47 -11.42 -4.95
N THR A 90 1.34 -12.29 -5.45
CA THR A 90 2.10 -13.24 -4.63
C THR A 90 3.06 -12.52 -3.69
N GLN A 91 3.79 -11.53 -4.18
CA GLN A 91 4.70 -10.72 -3.36
C GLN A 91 3.95 -9.99 -2.24
N ILE A 92 2.84 -9.33 -2.56
CA ILE A 92 2.01 -8.64 -1.56
C ILE A 92 1.55 -9.62 -0.48
N ARG A 93 1.00 -10.75 -0.86
CA ARG A 93 0.53 -11.76 0.08
C ARG A 93 1.63 -12.27 0.99
N ASN A 94 2.77 -12.63 0.42
CA ASN A 94 3.89 -13.16 1.20
C ASN A 94 4.47 -12.12 2.16
N ILE A 95 4.56 -10.86 1.76
CA ILE A 95 5.00 -9.76 2.62
C ILE A 95 4.01 -9.54 3.76
N GLU A 96 2.73 -9.50 3.46
CA GLU A 96 1.67 -9.34 4.47
C GLU A 96 1.64 -10.52 5.45
N ASP A 97 1.84 -11.74 4.98
CA ASP A 97 1.89 -12.94 5.83
C ASP A 97 3.04 -12.86 6.85
N VAL A 98 4.19 -12.33 6.47
CA VAL A 98 5.35 -12.18 7.36
C VAL A 98 5.22 -10.97 8.28
N CYS A 99 4.84 -9.82 7.72
CA CYS A 99 4.83 -8.55 8.46
C CYS A 99 3.51 -8.29 9.21
N GLY A 100 2.44 -8.97 8.84
CA GLY A 100 1.12 -8.78 9.45
C GLY A 100 0.50 -7.41 9.20
N VAL A 101 0.94 -6.71 8.18
CA VAL A 101 0.61 -5.32 7.88
C VAL A 101 0.20 -5.19 6.43
N PHE A 102 -0.76 -4.32 6.13
CA PHE A 102 -1.14 -3.98 4.76
C PHE A 102 0.06 -3.52 3.93
N THR A 103 0.17 -4.06 2.74
CA THR A 103 1.26 -3.74 1.82
C THR A 103 0.69 -3.26 0.49
N ILE A 104 1.16 -2.11 0.06
CA ILE A 104 0.86 -1.53 -1.26
C ILE A 104 2.16 -1.18 -1.96
N ASP A 105 2.07 -0.91 -3.24
CA ASP A 105 3.19 -0.40 -4.02
C ASP A 105 2.98 1.06 -4.44
N ARG A 106 4.02 1.63 -5.04
CA ARG A 106 4.02 3.03 -5.50
C ARG A 106 2.85 3.33 -6.44
N THR A 107 2.55 2.43 -7.37
CA THR A 107 1.47 2.64 -8.34
C THR A 107 0.11 2.71 -7.65
N MET A 108 -0.17 1.83 -6.70
CA MET A 108 -1.41 1.88 -5.91
C MET A 108 -1.51 3.17 -5.10
N LEU A 109 -0.41 3.62 -4.52
CA LEU A 109 -0.37 4.88 -3.77
C LEU A 109 -0.70 6.07 -4.66
N ILE A 110 -0.13 6.14 -5.85
CA ILE A 110 -0.40 7.21 -6.83
C ILE A 110 -1.86 7.19 -7.28
N LEU A 111 -2.41 6.02 -7.55
CA LEU A 111 -3.82 5.86 -7.92
C LEU A 111 -4.75 6.31 -6.78
N ASP A 112 -4.41 6.03 -5.54
CA ASP A 112 -5.16 6.50 -4.37
C ASP A 112 -5.14 8.02 -4.24
N ILE A 113 -4.01 8.66 -4.50
CA ILE A 113 -3.90 10.12 -4.52
C ILE A 113 -4.79 10.72 -5.62
N PHE A 114 -4.76 10.15 -6.82
CA PHE A 114 -5.64 10.58 -7.90
C PHE A 114 -7.13 10.42 -7.55
N ALA A 115 -7.48 9.32 -6.90
CA ALA A 115 -8.84 9.09 -6.44
C ALA A 115 -9.31 10.14 -5.43
N GLN A 116 -8.44 10.54 -4.51
CA GLN A 116 -8.74 11.58 -3.52
C GLN A 116 -8.92 12.96 -4.16
N ARG A 117 -8.20 13.25 -5.24
CA ARG A 117 -8.16 14.56 -5.90
C ARG A 117 -9.14 14.72 -7.07
N ALA A 118 -9.71 13.64 -7.58
CA ALA A 118 -10.65 13.69 -8.68
C ALA A 118 -11.96 14.39 -8.24
N THR A 119 -12.29 15.50 -8.88
CA THR A 119 -13.44 16.33 -8.54
C THR A 119 -14.60 16.19 -9.53
N THR A 120 -14.30 15.92 -10.81
CA THR A 120 -15.30 15.73 -11.85
C THR A 120 -15.78 14.29 -11.91
N ARG A 121 -17.02 14.10 -12.37
CA ARG A 121 -17.55 12.74 -12.58
C ARG A 121 -16.69 11.93 -13.56
N GLU A 122 -16.27 12.54 -14.63
CA GLU A 122 -15.42 11.91 -15.68
C GLU A 122 -14.04 11.55 -15.10
N GLY A 123 -13.42 12.46 -14.36
CA GLY A 123 -12.15 12.23 -13.69
C GLY A 123 -12.22 11.09 -12.68
N ARG A 124 -13.28 11.03 -11.87
CA ARG A 124 -13.52 9.94 -10.91
C ARG A 124 -13.68 8.60 -11.60
N LEU A 125 -14.42 8.54 -12.70
CA LEU A 125 -14.59 7.31 -13.47
C LEU A 125 -13.27 6.83 -14.09
N GLN A 126 -12.47 7.75 -14.63
CA GLN A 126 -11.16 7.42 -15.20
C GLN A 126 -10.21 6.84 -14.15
N VAL A 127 -10.15 7.44 -12.98
CA VAL A 127 -9.32 6.95 -11.86
C VAL A 127 -9.83 5.60 -11.37
N GLU A 128 -11.14 5.44 -11.21
CA GLU A 128 -11.74 4.16 -10.80
C GLU A 128 -11.42 3.04 -11.79
N ILE A 129 -11.50 3.30 -13.09
CA ILE A 129 -11.11 2.33 -14.12
C ILE A 129 -9.63 1.96 -13.99
N ALA A 130 -8.75 2.93 -13.81
CA ALA A 130 -7.32 2.69 -13.65
C ALA A 130 -7.02 1.86 -12.38
N GLN A 131 -7.66 2.19 -11.26
CA GLN A 131 -7.54 1.42 -10.02
C GLN A 131 -8.03 -0.01 -10.19
N ASN A 132 -9.16 -0.20 -10.85
CA ASN A 132 -9.73 -1.53 -11.08
C ASN A 132 -8.84 -2.39 -11.99
N LYS A 133 -8.31 -1.81 -13.05
CA LYS A 133 -7.36 -2.50 -13.94
C LYS A 133 -6.10 -2.95 -13.20
N TYR A 134 -5.62 -2.15 -12.28
CA TYR A 134 -4.43 -2.47 -11.49
C TYR A 134 -4.72 -3.49 -10.40
N ARG A 135 -5.84 -3.36 -9.70
CA ARG A 135 -6.23 -4.23 -8.57
C ARG A 135 -6.70 -5.60 -9.01
N LEU A 136 -7.41 -5.71 -10.13
CA LEU A 136 -8.05 -6.96 -10.54
C LEU A 136 -7.10 -8.16 -10.67
N PRO A 137 -5.95 -8.06 -11.35
CA PRO A 137 -4.97 -9.14 -11.40
C PRO A 137 -4.40 -9.49 -10.01
N ARG A 138 -4.31 -8.52 -9.11
CA ARG A 138 -3.78 -8.68 -7.75
C ARG A 138 -4.78 -9.28 -6.78
N LEU A 139 -6.06 -9.14 -7.05
CA LEU A 139 -7.13 -9.80 -6.29
C LEU A 139 -7.28 -11.28 -6.66
N ALA A 140 -6.95 -11.64 -7.89
CA ALA A 140 -7.00 -13.02 -8.34
C ALA A 140 -5.95 -13.86 -7.61
N GLY A 141 -6.37 -14.80 -6.79
CA GLY A 141 -5.49 -15.70 -6.05
C GLY A 141 -5.15 -15.30 -4.61
N MET A 142 -5.68 -14.20 -4.09
CA MET A 142 -5.40 -13.75 -2.72
C MET A 142 -6.32 -14.35 -1.63
N GLY A 143 -7.29 -15.18 -1.98
CA GLY A 143 -8.16 -15.88 -1.01
C GLY A 143 -8.80 -14.94 0.02
N THR A 144 -8.70 -15.28 1.30
CA THR A 144 -9.33 -14.54 2.40
C THR A 144 -8.72 -13.18 2.71
N ASN A 145 -7.53 -12.89 2.19
CA ASN A 145 -6.84 -11.61 2.44
C ASN A 145 -7.20 -10.52 1.43
N MET A 146 -8.14 -10.79 0.54
CA MET A 146 -8.52 -9.85 -0.53
C MET A 146 -9.18 -8.57 -0.05
N SER A 147 -9.83 -8.58 1.12
CA SER A 147 -10.48 -7.39 1.71
C SER A 147 -9.50 -6.25 1.95
N ARG A 148 -8.25 -6.59 2.14
CA ARG A 148 -7.23 -5.64 2.53
C ARG A 148 -6.73 -4.76 1.38
N LEU A 149 -6.81 -5.22 0.15
CA LEU A 149 -6.39 -4.45 -1.04
C LEU A 149 -7.35 -3.34 -1.46
N GLY A 150 -8.56 -3.35 -0.95
CA GLY A 150 -9.58 -2.36 -1.28
C GLY A 150 -9.45 -1.04 -0.56
N GLY A 151 -8.64 -0.95 0.50
CA GLY A 151 -8.50 0.27 1.31
C GLY A 151 -7.26 1.09 0.95
N GLY A 152 -7.44 2.30 0.42
CA GLY A 152 -6.37 3.28 0.30
C GLY A 152 -5.87 3.77 1.66
N ILE A 153 -4.74 4.48 1.69
CA ILE A 153 -4.25 5.17 2.89
C ILE A 153 -5.32 6.13 3.40
N GLY A 154 -5.58 6.10 4.71
CA GLY A 154 -6.59 6.96 5.35
C GLY A 154 -8.04 6.49 5.19
N THR A 155 -8.30 5.44 4.41
CA THR A 155 -9.63 4.84 4.31
C THR A 155 -9.72 3.58 5.14
N ARG A 156 -10.32 3.68 6.31
CA ARG A 156 -10.73 2.50 7.07
C ARG A 156 -12.11 2.05 6.58
N GLY A 157 -12.13 1.13 5.62
CA GLY A 157 -13.36 0.51 5.18
C GLY A 157 -13.90 -0.45 6.23
N PRO A 158 -15.22 -0.55 6.42
CA PRO A 158 -15.81 -1.65 7.17
C PRO A 158 -15.54 -2.97 6.46
N GLY A 159 -15.15 -3.99 7.24
CA GLY A 159 -14.65 -5.28 6.82
C GLY A 159 -15.35 -6.03 5.69
N GLU A 160 -15.33 -7.29 5.78
CA GLU A 160 -15.54 -8.37 4.82
C GLU A 160 -16.68 -8.25 3.79
N SER A 161 -17.79 -7.58 4.12
CA SER A 161 -18.92 -7.41 3.20
C SER A 161 -18.62 -6.48 2.01
N LYS A 162 -17.61 -5.63 2.15
CA LYS A 162 -17.18 -4.72 1.09
C LYS A 162 -16.42 -5.41 -0.02
N LEU A 163 -15.85 -6.55 0.27
CA LEU A 163 -14.96 -7.27 -0.63
C LEU A 163 -15.67 -7.99 -1.78
N GLU A 164 -16.75 -8.67 -1.45
CA GLU A 164 -17.57 -9.30 -2.47
C GLU A 164 -18.26 -8.25 -3.33
N THR A 165 -18.63 -7.14 -2.72
CA THR A 165 -19.20 -5.99 -3.42
C THR A 165 -18.16 -5.34 -4.33
N ASP A 166 -16.94 -5.15 -3.87
CA ASP A 166 -15.85 -4.59 -4.65
C ASP A 166 -15.44 -5.49 -5.81
N LYS A 167 -15.35 -6.80 -5.60
CA LYS A 167 -15.12 -7.77 -6.67
C LYS A 167 -16.22 -7.76 -7.73
N ARG A 168 -17.46 -7.66 -7.30
CA ARG A 168 -18.61 -7.60 -8.20
C ARG A 168 -18.61 -6.31 -9.02
N HIS A 169 -18.30 -5.16 -8.40
CA HIS A 169 -18.19 -3.87 -9.06
C HIS A 169 -17.05 -3.83 -10.07
N ILE A 170 -15.90 -4.42 -9.74
CA ILE A 170 -14.75 -4.49 -10.64
C ILE A 170 -15.04 -5.33 -11.88
N ARG A 171 -15.86 -6.38 -11.76
CA ARG A 171 -16.22 -7.28 -12.88
C ARG A 171 -17.36 -6.77 -13.78
N THR A 172 -18.20 -5.87 -13.27
CA THR A 172 -19.37 -5.35 -14.00
C THR A 172 -19.12 -4.04 -14.71
N ARG A 173 -17.94 -3.44 -14.55
CA ARG A 173 -17.47 -2.24 -15.22
C ARG A 173 -16.26 -2.56 -16.08
#